data_e8f8ad1627e728fc817ec47790e492c9
#
_entry.id   e8f8ad1627e728fc817ec47790e492c9
#
_cell.length_a   1.000
_cell.length_b   1.000
_cell.length_c   1.000
_cell.angle_alpha   90.00
_cell.angle_beta   90.00
_cell.angle_gamma   90.00
#
_symmetry.space_group_name_H-M   'P 1'
#
loop_
_entity.id
_entity.type
_entity.pdbx_description
1 polymer ?
#
loop_
_entity_poly.entity_id
_entity_poly.type
_entity_poly.pdbx_seq_one_letter_code
_entity_poly.pdbx_strand_id
1 'polypeptide(L)'
;MNLTNGCPVEATLDLIGGKYKALILWHLSENKLRFSQLKQMVSATPKMLTQQLRELEAQKLIHREVFAVVPPKVEYSLTELGKSLMPILVAMRDWGANYMRTSKDQEPCCFMMDTDPLLHNH
;
A
#
# COMPACT_ATOMS: atom_id res chain seq x y z
N MET A 1 13.50 14.76 -7.20
CA MET A 1 13.34 15.06 -6.60
C MET A 1 13.48 15.77 -5.87
N ASN A 2 13.12 16.10 -5.54
CA ASN A 2 13.37 16.87 -4.99
C ASN A 2 13.22 17.08 -3.85
N LEU A 3 13.36 16.70 -3.18
CA LEU A 3 13.42 16.86 -2.03
C LEU A 3 13.73 18.03 -1.71
N THR A 4 13.56 18.67 -2.56
CA THR A 4 13.84 19.83 -2.54
C THR A 4 13.87 20.43 -1.30
N ASN A 5 13.30 20.79 -0.63
CA ASN A 5 13.38 21.55 0.52
C ASN A 5 13.69 20.76 1.73
N GLY A 6 14.01 19.51 1.58
CA GLY A 6 14.28 18.66 2.71
C GLY A 6 13.10 18.47 3.64
N CYS A 7 11.89 18.66 3.15
CA CYS A 7 10.70 18.50 3.97
C CYS A 7 10.31 17.03 4.09
N PRO A 8 10.31 16.46 5.30
CA PRO A 8 9.96 15.04 5.45
C PRO A 8 8.56 14.71 4.98
N VAL A 9 7.60 15.61 5.13
CA VAL A 9 6.25 15.37 4.66
C VAL A 9 6.25 15.22 3.14
N GLU A 10 6.99 16.08 2.48
CA GLU A 10 7.07 16.05 1.03
C GLU A 10 7.75 14.77 0.55
N ALA A 11 8.82 14.36 1.23
CA ALA A 11 9.50 13.13 0.88
C ALA A 11 8.57 11.92 1.02
N THR A 12 7.77 11.90 2.06
CA THR A 12 6.83 10.81 2.28
C THR A 12 5.75 10.81 1.20
N LEU A 13 5.24 11.98 0.85
CA LEU A 13 4.24 12.06 -0.19
C LEU A 13 4.79 11.62 -1.54
N ASP A 14 6.07 11.87 -1.79
CA ASP A 14 6.69 11.41 -3.03
C ASP A 14 6.69 9.89 -3.12
N LEU A 15 6.81 9.23 -1.97
CA LEU A 15 6.86 7.77 -1.95
C LEU A 15 5.48 7.13 -1.97
N ILE A 16 4.52 7.69 -1.28
CA ILE A 16 3.22 7.05 -1.15
C ILE A 16 2.06 7.90 -1.64
N GLY A 17 2.34 9.05 -2.19
CA GLY A 17 1.29 9.89 -2.73
C GLY A 17 0.72 9.30 -3.99
N GLY A 18 -0.31 9.92 -4.49
CA GLY A 18 -1.01 9.39 -5.63
C GLY A 18 -2.07 8.40 -5.21
N LYS A 19 -2.67 7.78 -6.20
CA LYS A 19 -3.85 6.99 -5.93
C LYS A 19 -3.57 5.56 -5.55
N TYR A 20 -2.50 4.99 -6.07
CA TYR A 20 -2.34 3.54 -5.98
C TYR A 20 -1.25 3.02 -5.05
N LYS A 21 -0.19 3.79 -4.83
CA LYS A 21 0.96 3.26 -4.10
C LYS A 21 0.62 2.88 -2.67
N ALA A 22 -0.09 3.75 -1.97
CA ALA A 22 -0.48 3.45 -0.59
C ALA A 22 -1.40 2.23 -0.55
N LEU A 23 -2.30 2.09 -1.53
CA LEU A 23 -3.20 0.94 -1.57
C LEU A 23 -2.44 -0.36 -1.79
N ILE A 24 -1.46 -0.34 -2.68
CA ILE A 24 -0.65 -1.53 -2.94
C ILE A 24 0.09 -1.93 -1.67
N LEU A 25 0.73 -0.96 -1.02
CA LEU A 25 1.46 -1.24 0.22
C LEU A 25 0.53 -1.79 1.29
N TRP A 26 -0.67 -1.23 1.38
CA TRP A 26 -1.65 -1.68 2.35
C TRP A 26 -2.02 -3.14 2.14
N HIS A 27 -2.29 -3.51 0.89
CA HIS A 27 -2.67 -4.88 0.60
C HIS A 27 -1.50 -5.85 0.82
N LEU A 28 -0.28 -5.41 0.54
CA LEU A 28 0.88 -6.26 0.76
C LEU A 28 1.25 -6.40 2.23
N SER A 29 0.66 -5.58 3.09
CA SER A 29 0.99 -5.64 4.50
C SER A 29 0.56 -6.95 5.15
N GLU A 30 -0.42 -7.61 4.58
CA GLU A 30 -0.92 -8.83 5.17
C GLU A 30 -0.39 -10.08 4.50
N ASN A 31 -0.17 -10.04 3.22
CA ASN A 31 0.22 -11.23 2.48
C ASN A 31 1.11 -10.89 1.32
N LYS A 32 1.90 -11.87 0.91
CA LYS A 32 2.57 -11.78 -0.37
C LYS A 32 1.51 -11.99 -1.43
N LEU A 33 1.55 -11.20 -2.47
CA LEU A 33 0.52 -11.24 -3.49
C LEU A 33 1.13 -11.29 -4.87
N ARG A 34 0.41 -11.90 -5.79
CA ARG A 34 0.78 -11.92 -7.19
C ARG A 34 0.14 -10.76 -7.90
N PHE A 35 0.61 -10.50 -9.12
CA PHE A 35 0.08 -9.41 -9.92
C PHE A 35 -1.43 -9.52 -10.10
N SER A 36 -1.91 -10.73 -10.41
CA SER A 36 -3.35 -10.91 -10.65
C SER A 36 -4.18 -10.62 -9.41
N GLN A 37 -3.65 -10.95 -8.24
CA GLN A 37 -4.35 -10.67 -6.99
C GLN A 37 -4.39 -9.17 -6.72
N LEU A 38 -3.26 -8.50 -6.91
CA LEU A 38 -3.22 -7.05 -6.75
C LEU A 38 -4.14 -6.37 -7.72
N LYS A 39 -4.22 -6.87 -8.96
CA LYS A 39 -5.08 -6.29 -9.95
C LYS A 39 -6.54 -6.35 -9.54
N GLN A 40 -6.94 -7.41 -8.87
CA GLN A 40 -8.31 -7.53 -8.39
C GLN A 40 -8.59 -6.62 -7.20
N MET A 41 -7.58 -6.37 -6.39
CA MET A 41 -7.77 -5.57 -5.19
C MET A 41 -7.64 -4.08 -5.44
N VAL A 42 -6.84 -3.71 -6.43
CA VAL A 42 -6.57 -2.32 -6.74
C VAL A 42 -7.19 -2.01 -8.09
N SER A 43 -8.06 -1.02 -8.10
CA SER A 43 -8.79 -0.70 -9.32
C SER A 43 -7.91 0.13 -10.27
N ALA A 44 -6.98 -0.52 -10.89
CA ALA A 44 -6.05 0.12 -11.81
C ALA A 44 -5.92 -0.71 -13.07
N THR A 45 -5.55 -0.07 -14.16
CA THR A 45 -5.29 -0.82 -15.39
C THR A 45 -4.01 -1.63 -15.21
N PRO A 46 -3.83 -2.70 -16.00
CA PRO A 46 -2.57 -3.46 -15.90
C PRO A 46 -1.34 -2.61 -16.12
N LYS A 47 -1.42 -1.67 -17.06
CA LYS A 47 -0.30 -0.79 -17.34
C LYS A 47 0.03 0.08 -16.15
N MET A 48 -0.99 0.66 -15.53
CA MET A 48 -0.80 1.51 -14.36
C MET A 48 -0.25 0.71 -13.19
N LEU A 49 -0.81 -0.46 -12.95
CA LEU A 49 -0.35 -1.30 -11.84
C LEU A 49 1.11 -1.70 -12.04
N THR A 50 1.47 -2.08 -13.27
CA THR A 50 2.86 -2.44 -13.57
C THR A 50 3.79 -1.27 -13.27
N GLN A 51 3.40 -0.08 -13.67
CA GLN A 51 4.23 1.09 -13.44
C GLN A 51 4.39 1.38 -11.96
N GLN A 52 3.30 1.30 -11.21
CA GLN A 52 3.35 1.57 -9.78
C GLN A 52 4.22 0.53 -9.05
N LEU A 53 4.11 -0.72 -9.44
CA LEU A 53 4.92 -1.76 -8.83
C LEU A 53 6.40 -1.57 -9.14
N ARG A 54 6.72 -1.16 -10.34
CA ARG A 54 8.11 -0.89 -10.70
C ARG A 54 8.69 0.25 -9.89
N GLU A 55 7.90 1.30 -9.69
CA GLU A 55 8.36 2.44 -8.91
C GLU A 55 8.56 2.07 -7.45
N LEU A 56 7.63 1.31 -6.89
CA LEU A 56 7.76 0.88 -5.50
C LEU A 56 8.97 -0.04 -5.32
N GLU A 57 9.23 -0.88 -6.28
CA GLU A 57 10.40 -1.75 -6.23
C GLU A 57 11.68 -0.94 -6.33
N ALA A 58 11.72 0.04 -7.22
CA ALA A 58 12.88 0.91 -7.38
C ALA A 58 13.14 1.72 -6.10
N GLN A 59 12.07 2.07 -5.39
CA GLN A 59 12.19 2.80 -4.13
C GLN A 59 12.47 1.87 -2.96
N LYS A 60 12.59 0.58 -3.23
CA LYS A 60 12.93 -0.45 -2.24
C LYS A 60 11.88 -0.62 -1.16
N LEU A 61 10.65 -0.31 -1.49
CA LEU A 61 9.54 -0.50 -0.56
C LEU A 61 8.93 -1.88 -0.71
N ILE A 62 9.04 -2.47 -1.89
CA ILE A 62 8.56 -3.82 -2.11
C ILE A 62 9.63 -4.67 -2.75
N HIS A 63 9.49 -5.95 -2.57
CA HIS A 63 10.38 -6.95 -3.13
C HIS A 63 9.60 -7.77 -4.15
N ARG A 64 10.22 -8.06 -5.27
CA ARG A 64 9.62 -8.90 -6.30
C ARG A 64 10.43 -10.17 -6.40
N GLU A 65 9.79 -11.29 -6.19
CA GLU A 65 10.46 -12.57 -6.24
C GLU A 65 9.93 -13.40 -7.39
N VAL A 66 10.83 -13.90 -8.21
CA VAL A 66 10.47 -14.72 -9.36
C VAL A 66 10.80 -16.17 -9.03
N PHE A 67 9.82 -17.03 -9.19
CA PHE A 67 10.01 -18.45 -8.93
C PHE A 67 10.20 -19.17 -10.27
N ALA A 68 11.25 -19.97 -10.35
CA ALA A 68 11.56 -20.69 -11.57
C ALA A 68 10.76 -21.98 -11.64
N VAL A 69 9.47 -21.85 -11.78
CA VAL A 69 8.57 -22.98 -11.94
C VAL A 69 7.85 -22.83 -13.26
N VAL A 70 7.05 -23.82 -13.63
CA VAL A 70 6.32 -23.78 -14.90
C VAL A 70 4.83 -23.87 -14.56
N PRO A 71 4.06 -22.83 -14.87
CA PRO A 71 4.48 -21.54 -15.44
C PRO A 71 5.19 -20.68 -14.40
N PRO A 72 5.99 -19.70 -14.84
CA PRO A 72 6.69 -18.85 -13.90
C PRO A 72 5.76 -18.11 -12.97
N LYS A 73 6.21 -17.92 -11.74
CA LYS A 73 5.41 -17.26 -10.73
C LYS A 73 6.18 -16.07 -10.17
N VAL A 74 5.51 -14.96 -10.00
CA VAL A 74 6.10 -13.75 -9.43
C VAL A 74 5.26 -13.32 -8.26
N GLU A 75 5.91 -13.10 -7.12
CA GLU A 75 5.22 -12.62 -5.92
C GLU A 75 5.82 -11.32 -5.45
N TYR A 76 4.98 -10.45 -4.94
CA TYR A 76 5.38 -9.18 -4.38
C TYR A 76 5.17 -9.20 -2.87
N SER A 77 6.08 -8.57 -2.14
CA SER A 77 5.99 -8.49 -0.69
C SER A 77 6.62 -7.19 -0.22
N LEU A 78 6.33 -6.79 1.01
CA LEU A 78 6.94 -5.59 1.57
C LEU A 78 8.37 -5.89 2.02
N THR A 79 9.25 -4.92 1.80
CA THR A 79 10.59 -4.97 2.41
C THR A 79 10.46 -4.45 3.84
N GLU A 80 11.57 -4.49 4.57
CA GLU A 80 11.58 -3.90 5.91
C GLU A 80 11.29 -2.41 5.84
N LEU A 81 11.82 -1.74 4.83
CA LEU A 81 11.50 -0.33 4.64
C LEU A 81 10.02 -0.12 4.37
N GLY A 82 9.43 -0.97 3.53
CA GLY A 82 8.00 -0.89 3.27
C GLY A 82 7.17 -1.11 4.53
N LYS A 83 7.61 -2.05 5.37
CA LYS A 83 6.89 -2.30 6.62
C LYS A 83 6.97 -1.11 7.56
N SER A 84 8.01 -0.32 7.48
CA SER A 84 8.15 0.85 8.34
C SER A 84 7.13 1.92 8.03
N LEU A 85 6.45 1.83 6.88
CA LEU A 85 5.39 2.77 6.55
C LEU A 85 4.05 2.38 7.16
N MET A 86 3.95 1.19 7.73
CA MET A 86 2.65 0.72 8.25
C MET A 86 2.01 1.65 9.27
N PRO A 87 2.77 2.23 10.22
CA PRO A 87 2.10 3.15 11.15
C PRO A 87 1.43 4.32 10.44
N ILE A 88 2.03 4.80 9.36
CA ILE A 88 1.45 5.89 8.59
C ILE A 88 0.19 5.42 7.88
N LEU A 89 0.23 4.24 7.29
CA LEU A 89 -0.92 3.71 6.56
C LEU A 89 -2.09 3.41 7.50
N VAL A 90 -1.79 2.91 8.70
CA VAL A 90 -2.82 2.67 9.70
C VAL A 90 -3.45 4.00 10.12
N ALA A 91 -2.64 5.03 10.33
CA ALA A 91 -3.16 6.34 10.69
C ALA A 91 -4.04 6.91 9.58
N MET A 92 -3.64 6.70 8.33
CA MET A 92 -4.45 7.15 7.20
C MET A 92 -5.78 6.42 7.17
N ARG A 93 -5.77 5.12 7.42
CA ARG A 93 -7.00 4.35 7.45
C ARG A 93 -7.93 4.87 8.55
N ASP A 94 -7.39 5.08 9.74
CA ASP A 94 -8.21 5.51 10.86
C ASP A 94 -8.79 6.89 10.63
N TRP A 95 -7.98 7.79 10.14
CA TRP A 95 -8.45 9.13 9.85
C TRP A 95 -9.51 9.11 8.76
N GLY A 96 -9.23 8.34 7.70
CA GLY A 96 -10.16 8.23 6.57
C GLY A 96 -11.48 7.61 6.98
N ALA A 97 -11.43 6.56 7.81
CA ALA A 97 -12.65 5.89 8.27
C ALA A 97 -13.53 6.85 9.06
N ASN A 98 -12.91 7.62 9.94
CA ASN A 98 -13.66 8.57 10.72
C ASN A 98 -14.27 9.67 9.86
N TYR A 99 -13.50 10.13 8.89
CA TYR A 99 -13.98 11.15 7.96
C TYR A 99 -15.19 10.64 7.16
N MET A 100 -15.12 9.40 6.69
CA MET A 100 -16.20 8.82 5.91
C MET A 100 -17.48 8.72 6.72
N ARG A 101 -17.37 8.30 7.97
CA ARG A 101 -18.56 8.18 8.82
C ARG A 101 -19.18 9.52 9.16
N THR A 102 -18.35 10.49 9.46
CA THR A 102 -18.88 11.77 9.91
C THR A 102 -19.24 12.71 8.79
N SER A 103 -18.48 12.67 7.70
CA SER A 103 -18.67 13.63 6.63
C SER A 103 -19.41 13.09 5.44
N LYS A 104 -19.29 11.80 5.17
CA LYS A 104 -19.94 11.21 4.01
C LYS A 104 -20.96 10.15 4.36
N ASP A 105 -21.12 9.86 5.64
CA ASP A 105 -22.07 8.88 6.10
C ASP A 105 -21.87 7.55 5.39
N GLN A 106 -20.62 7.15 5.24
CA GLN A 106 -20.23 5.94 4.56
C GLN A 106 -19.54 5.02 5.53
N GLU A 107 -19.78 3.70 5.41
CA GLU A 107 -19.10 2.74 6.27
C GLU A 107 -17.80 2.32 5.59
N PRO A 108 -16.67 2.48 6.24
CA PRO A 108 -15.38 2.16 5.63
C PRO A 108 -15.16 0.66 5.50
N CYS A 109 -14.73 0.24 4.34
CA CYS A 109 -14.52 -1.19 4.10
C CYS A 109 -13.35 -1.76 4.89
N CYS A 110 -12.27 -0.99 5.01
CA CYS A 110 -11.08 -1.52 5.65
C CYS A 110 -11.22 -1.69 7.14
N PHE A 111 -12.22 -1.01 7.71
CA PHE A 111 -12.39 -1.08 9.12
C PHE A 111 -12.90 -2.42 9.57
N MET A 112 -13.53 -3.09 8.67
CA MET A 112 -14.11 -4.35 8.97
C MET A 112 -13.11 -5.44 9.17
N MET A 113 -11.92 -5.24 8.69
CA MET A 113 -10.99 -6.26 8.75
C MET A 113 -10.14 -6.20 9.91
N ASP A 114 -10.51 -5.41 10.81
CA ASP A 114 -9.64 -5.17 11.79
C ASP A 114 -9.61 -6.11 12.85
N THR A 115 -8.78 -7.02 12.81
CA THR A 115 -8.55 -7.88 13.91
C THR A 115 -7.22 -7.51 14.51
N ASP A 116 -6.68 -6.39 14.11
CA ASP A 116 -5.40 -5.96 14.59
C ASP A 116 -5.55 -5.43 16.00
N PRO A 117 -4.83 -5.97 16.98
CA PRO A 117 -4.94 -5.53 18.35
C PRO A 117 -4.68 -4.03 18.52
N LEU A 118 -3.88 -3.45 17.65
CA LEU A 118 -3.61 -2.04 17.76
C LEU A 118 -4.87 -1.22 17.59
N LEU A 119 -5.82 -1.73 16.83
CA LEU A 119 -7.01 -0.97 16.58
C LEU A 119 -8.02 -1.08 17.69
N HIS A 120 -7.92 -2.09 18.49
CA HIS A 120 -8.83 -2.27 19.59
C HIS A 120 -8.49 -1.38 20.77
N ASN A 121 -7.38 -0.71 20.70
CA ASN A 121 -6.98 0.15 21.79
C ASN A 121 -7.38 1.58 21.56
N HIS A 122 -8.16 1.82 20.59
CA HIS A 122 -8.58 3.19 20.30
C HIS A 122 -9.96 3.54 20.87
#